data_30e58976a883e5a0157af8702cf6aff6
#
_entry.id   30e58976a883e5a0157af8702cf6aff6
#
_cell.length_a   1.000
_cell.length_b   1.000
_cell.length_c   1.000
_cell.angle_alpha   90.00
_cell.angle_beta   90.00
_cell.angle_gamma   90.00
#
_symmetry.space_group_name_H-M   'P 1'
#
loop_
_entity.id
_entity.type
_entity.pdbx_description
1 polymer ?
#
loop_
_entity_poly.entity_id
_entity_poly.type
_entity_poly.pdbx_seq_one_letter_code
_entity_poly.pdbx_strand_id
1 'polypeptide(L)'
;MKKQTKELNASLLIHPDELSYKWIDRISEGNIPTLALHPPGGIRADETLLDLCRRLEDAEYRKMIDYARERGISIEYEMHSARFLLPKSEFESHPEYFRMTRDGVRSPDLNLCPSCDEALDIVAENAARLAKSLYGSTERFFFWLDDAADGRCHCQKCKELSASDQQLLILNRIIKRLRKDIPNASLAYLAYMETIEPPTRVKPEEGIFLEYAPFKRDFHKPLSGDLQSKFIVPLLDFFGADDAKALDYWYDNSLFSRWKKPPQPFSVDRDVLFSDFEYYRSLGFSDIGCFACFLGEDYEALYGDVDISDFSAAFNKMVKRDT
;
A
#
# COMPACT_ATOMS: atom_id res chain seq x y z
N MET A 1 -17.01 12.76 26.04
CA MET A 1 -17.00 13.32 24.67
C MET A 1 -17.19 12.14 23.72
N LYS A 2 -18.25 12.13 22.88
CA LYS A 2 -18.34 11.14 21.81
C LYS A 2 -17.18 11.41 20.83
N LYS A 3 -16.26 10.47 20.65
CA LYS A 3 -15.28 10.54 19.54
C LYS A 3 -16.12 10.72 18.28
N GLN A 4 -15.87 11.78 17.53
CA GLN A 4 -16.43 11.95 16.20
C GLN A 4 -15.87 10.82 15.36
N THR A 5 -16.68 9.84 14.99
CA THR A 5 -16.24 8.74 14.12
C THR A 5 -15.81 9.36 12.80
N LYS A 6 -14.57 9.11 12.41
CA LYS A 6 -14.04 9.56 11.11
C LYS A 6 -14.91 8.96 10.00
N GLU A 7 -15.22 9.73 8.98
CA GLU A 7 -15.94 9.26 7.81
C GLU A 7 -15.20 8.08 7.18
N LEU A 8 -15.95 7.03 6.83
CA LEU A 8 -15.36 5.83 6.24
C LEU A 8 -14.87 6.14 4.82
N ASN A 9 -13.60 5.84 4.54
CA ASN A 9 -13.01 5.85 3.22
C ASN A 9 -12.99 4.43 2.61
N ALA A 10 -12.97 4.36 1.29
CA ALA A 10 -12.71 3.12 0.57
C ALA A 10 -11.90 3.39 -0.70
N SER A 11 -11.04 2.45 -1.09
CA SER A 11 -10.21 2.57 -2.27
C SER A 11 -10.14 1.30 -3.10
N LEU A 12 -10.03 1.44 -4.43
CA LEU A 12 -9.60 0.36 -5.30
C LEU A 12 -8.23 0.69 -5.88
N LEU A 13 -7.33 -0.29 -5.83
CA LEU A 13 -5.96 -0.17 -6.33
C LEU A 13 -5.85 -0.86 -7.68
N ILE A 14 -5.48 -0.11 -8.72
CA ILE A 14 -5.23 -0.64 -10.05
C ILE A 14 -3.77 -0.39 -10.47
N HIS A 15 -3.28 -1.14 -11.45
CA HIS A 15 -1.98 -0.80 -12.02
C HIS A 15 -2.04 0.52 -12.83
N PRO A 16 -0.94 1.30 -12.88
CA PRO A 16 -0.91 2.57 -13.61
C PRO A 16 -1.26 2.47 -15.10
N ASP A 17 -0.98 1.34 -15.75
CA ASP A 17 -1.33 1.07 -17.14
C ASP A 17 -2.81 0.71 -17.35
N GLU A 18 -3.54 0.42 -16.29
CA GLU A 18 -4.98 0.14 -16.32
C GLU A 18 -5.84 1.40 -16.13
N LEU A 19 -5.22 2.54 -15.77
CA LEU A 19 -5.95 3.80 -15.60
C LEU A 19 -6.61 4.23 -16.92
N SER A 20 -7.92 4.43 -16.88
CA SER A 20 -8.71 4.87 -18.03
C SER A 20 -9.91 5.70 -17.55
N TYR A 21 -10.51 6.49 -18.45
CA TYR A 21 -11.75 7.21 -18.17
C TYR A 21 -12.87 6.26 -17.70
N LYS A 22 -12.93 5.06 -18.28
CA LYS A 22 -13.90 4.03 -17.92
C LYS A 22 -13.72 3.55 -16.48
N TRP A 23 -12.48 3.36 -16.02
CA TRP A 23 -12.20 3.03 -14.62
C TRP A 23 -12.61 4.17 -13.68
N ILE A 24 -12.32 5.41 -14.06
CA ILE A 24 -12.69 6.60 -13.26
C ILE A 24 -14.20 6.72 -13.16
N ASP A 25 -14.94 6.57 -14.26
CA ASP A 25 -16.40 6.61 -14.27
C ASP A 25 -17.00 5.50 -13.38
N ARG A 26 -16.46 4.28 -13.46
CA ARG A 26 -16.86 3.14 -12.60
C ARG A 26 -16.67 3.43 -11.11
N ILE A 27 -15.53 4.02 -10.71
CA ILE A 27 -15.25 4.45 -9.33
C ILE A 27 -16.27 5.51 -8.88
N SER A 28 -16.51 6.51 -9.73
CA SER A 28 -17.46 7.60 -9.47
C SER A 28 -18.90 7.08 -9.32
N GLU A 29 -19.36 6.25 -10.24
CA GLU A 29 -20.71 5.65 -10.21
C GLU A 29 -20.89 4.73 -8.99
N GLY A 30 -19.82 4.06 -8.56
CA GLY A 30 -19.79 3.25 -7.35
C GLY A 30 -19.78 4.06 -6.04
N ASN A 31 -19.67 5.39 -6.10
CA ASN A 31 -19.43 6.29 -4.96
C ASN A 31 -18.20 5.89 -4.13
N ILE A 32 -17.16 5.40 -4.77
CA ILE A 32 -15.91 5.04 -4.10
C ILE A 32 -15.04 6.30 -4.04
N PRO A 33 -14.64 6.75 -2.83
CA PRO A 33 -14.01 8.05 -2.67
C PRO A 33 -12.55 8.12 -3.13
N THR A 34 -11.87 6.97 -3.28
CA THR A 34 -10.44 6.95 -3.59
C THR A 34 -10.11 5.93 -4.68
N LEU A 35 -9.32 6.34 -5.66
CA LEU A 35 -8.66 5.49 -6.64
C LEU A 35 -7.15 5.49 -6.35
N ALA A 36 -6.58 4.32 -6.11
CA ALA A 36 -5.15 4.19 -5.86
C ALA A 36 -4.43 3.57 -7.07
N LEU A 37 -3.22 4.05 -7.33
CA LEU A 37 -2.35 3.56 -8.39
C LEU A 37 -1.19 2.78 -7.78
N HIS A 38 -1.11 1.50 -8.12
CA HIS A 38 -0.11 0.56 -7.61
C HIS A 38 0.79 0.06 -8.75
N PRO A 39 2.01 0.61 -8.92
CA PRO A 39 2.98 0.03 -9.85
C PRO A 39 3.36 -1.38 -9.38
N PRO A 40 3.41 -2.38 -10.29
CA PRO A 40 3.72 -3.75 -9.92
C PRO A 40 4.97 -3.88 -9.06
N GLY A 41 4.86 -4.61 -7.95
CA GLY A 41 5.95 -4.88 -7.02
C GLY A 41 6.96 -5.93 -7.52
N GLY A 42 7.67 -6.56 -6.58
CA GLY A 42 8.62 -7.64 -6.85
C GLY A 42 9.97 -7.16 -7.36
N ILE A 43 10.67 -8.02 -8.13
CA ILE A 43 12.08 -7.81 -8.51
C ILE A 43 12.32 -6.58 -9.41
N ARG A 44 11.27 -6.07 -10.06
CA ARG A 44 11.32 -4.91 -10.96
C ARG A 44 10.56 -3.69 -10.40
N ALA A 45 10.35 -3.63 -9.10
CA ALA A 45 9.58 -2.54 -8.48
C ALA A 45 10.18 -1.14 -8.75
N ASP A 46 11.50 -1.03 -8.83
CA ASP A 46 12.20 0.20 -9.21
C ASP A 46 11.91 0.64 -10.66
N GLU A 47 11.83 -0.30 -11.60
CA GLU A 47 11.53 -0.02 -13.00
C GLU A 47 10.04 0.38 -13.19
N THR A 48 9.13 -0.33 -12.54
CA THR A 48 7.68 -0.05 -12.62
C THR A 48 7.32 1.28 -11.94
N LEU A 49 8.01 1.63 -10.85
CA LEU A 49 7.86 2.93 -10.22
C LEU A 49 8.43 4.05 -11.09
N LEU A 50 9.56 3.82 -11.76
CA LEU A 50 10.09 4.77 -12.74
C LEU A 50 9.13 4.98 -13.93
N ASP A 51 8.45 3.90 -14.38
CA ASP A 51 7.42 4.01 -15.42
C ASP A 51 6.23 4.85 -14.93
N LEU A 52 5.75 4.65 -13.70
CA LEU A 52 4.74 5.52 -13.10
C LEU A 52 5.19 7.00 -13.11
N CYS A 53 6.42 7.30 -12.68
CA CYS A 53 6.94 8.67 -12.69
C CYS A 53 6.90 9.28 -14.08
N ARG A 54 7.28 8.52 -15.13
CA ARG A 54 7.20 8.97 -16.54
C ARG A 54 5.76 9.22 -17.00
N ARG A 55 4.82 8.34 -16.62
CA ARG A 55 3.37 8.56 -16.91
C ARG A 55 2.87 9.84 -16.24
N LEU A 56 3.32 10.14 -15.03
CA LEU A 56 2.95 11.38 -14.33
C LEU A 56 3.56 12.65 -14.94
N GLU A 57 4.52 12.54 -15.87
CA GLU A 57 5.00 13.66 -16.68
C GLU A 57 4.16 13.85 -17.96
N ASP A 58 3.45 12.82 -18.41
CA ASP A 58 2.60 12.86 -19.60
C ASP A 58 1.32 13.68 -19.38
N ALA A 59 1.02 14.58 -20.31
CA ALA A 59 -0.12 15.49 -20.18
C ALA A 59 -1.49 14.78 -20.31
N GLU A 60 -1.59 13.73 -21.12
CA GLU A 60 -2.85 12.99 -21.29
C GLU A 60 -3.11 12.12 -20.04
N TYR A 61 -2.06 11.55 -19.47
CA TYR A 61 -2.19 10.80 -18.21
C TYR A 61 -2.65 11.71 -17.06
N ARG A 62 -2.09 12.91 -16.95
CA ARG A 62 -2.52 13.92 -15.96
C ARG A 62 -3.96 14.34 -16.15
N LYS A 63 -4.45 14.46 -17.39
CA LYS A 63 -5.86 14.76 -17.67
C LYS A 63 -6.81 13.70 -17.08
N MET A 64 -6.44 12.41 -17.11
CA MET A 64 -7.23 11.37 -16.45
C MET A 64 -7.25 11.54 -14.93
N ILE A 65 -6.12 11.90 -14.33
CA ILE A 65 -6.05 12.20 -12.89
C ILE A 65 -6.92 13.41 -12.53
N ASP A 66 -6.85 14.48 -13.32
CA ASP A 66 -7.69 15.67 -13.09
C ASP A 66 -9.17 15.35 -13.27
N TYR A 67 -9.53 14.53 -14.26
CA TYR A 67 -10.89 14.06 -14.49
C TYR A 67 -11.46 13.28 -13.29
N ALA A 68 -10.63 12.45 -12.62
CA ALA A 68 -11.01 11.77 -11.39
C ALA A 68 -11.23 12.78 -10.25
N ARG A 69 -10.31 13.73 -10.07
CA ARG A 69 -10.38 14.77 -9.03
C ARG A 69 -11.58 15.70 -9.19
N GLU A 70 -11.93 16.06 -10.43
CA GLU A 70 -13.14 16.85 -10.75
C GLU A 70 -14.44 16.12 -10.36
N ARG A 71 -14.41 14.79 -10.25
CA ARG A 71 -15.50 13.95 -9.75
C ARG A 71 -15.47 13.73 -8.24
N GLY A 72 -14.56 14.40 -7.55
CA GLY A 72 -14.39 14.25 -6.10
C GLY A 72 -13.63 12.98 -5.68
N ILE A 73 -13.01 12.27 -6.64
CA ILE A 73 -12.20 11.08 -6.35
C ILE A 73 -10.80 11.52 -5.93
N SER A 74 -10.35 11.09 -4.76
CA SER A 74 -8.98 11.24 -4.30
C SER A 74 -8.05 10.28 -5.05
N ILE A 75 -6.82 10.71 -5.31
CA ILE A 75 -5.79 9.86 -5.93
C ILE A 75 -4.72 9.53 -4.88
N GLU A 76 -4.46 8.25 -4.67
CA GLU A 76 -3.37 7.75 -3.83
C GLU A 76 -2.39 6.93 -4.68
N TYR A 77 -1.15 6.84 -4.22
CA TYR A 77 -0.08 6.06 -4.87
C TYR A 77 0.52 5.11 -3.84
N GLU A 78 0.32 3.82 -4.03
CA GLU A 78 0.69 2.79 -3.08
C GLU A 78 1.74 1.85 -3.73
N MET A 79 2.97 1.86 -3.22
CA MET A 79 4.08 1.29 -3.99
C MET A 79 5.21 0.71 -3.15
N HIS A 80 5.78 -0.39 -3.64
CA HIS A 80 7.06 -0.90 -3.17
C HIS A 80 8.19 0.01 -3.68
N SER A 81 8.77 0.80 -2.78
CA SER A 81 9.64 1.92 -3.15
C SER A 81 11.08 1.82 -2.63
N ALA A 82 11.38 0.93 -1.68
CA ALA A 82 12.68 0.89 -1.02
C ALA A 82 13.85 0.83 -2.00
N ARG A 83 13.76 -0.02 -3.01
CA ARG A 83 14.74 -0.22 -4.07
C ARG A 83 14.88 0.98 -5.02
N PHE A 84 13.83 1.76 -5.22
CA PHE A 84 13.84 3.02 -5.96
C PHE A 84 14.45 4.14 -5.14
N LEU A 85 14.17 4.18 -3.83
CA LEU A 85 14.64 5.22 -2.92
C LEU A 85 16.11 5.08 -2.56
N LEU A 86 16.67 3.85 -2.59
CA LEU A 86 18.12 3.60 -2.48
C LEU A 86 18.64 2.94 -3.77
N PRO A 87 19.22 3.71 -4.70
CA PRO A 87 19.69 3.17 -5.97
C PRO A 87 20.79 2.12 -5.78
N LYS A 88 20.68 1.01 -6.51
CA LYS A 88 21.66 -0.09 -6.46
C LYS A 88 23.08 0.33 -6.87
N SER A 89 23.22 1.41 -7.63
CA SER A 89 24.53 1.98 -8.02
C SER A 89 25.38 2.40 -6.83
N GLU A 90 24.74 2.71 -5.67
CA GLU A 90 25.46 3.05 -4.45
C GLU A 90 26.22 1.85 -3.85
N PHE A 91 25.88 0.62 -4.24
CA PHE A 91 26.43 -0.59 -3.62
C PHE A 91 27.94 -0.75 -3.82
N GLU A 92 28.49 -0.37 -4.97
CA GLU A 92 29.91 -0.51 -5.25
C GLU A 92 30.77 0.35 -4.29
N SER A 93 30.28 1.56 -3.96
CA SER A 93 31.00 2.50 -3.10
C SER A 93 30.60 2.37 -1.63
N HIS A 94 29.36 1.95 -1.36
CA HIS A 94 28.74 1.95 -0.05
C HIS A 94 27.95 0.67 0.23
N PRO A 95 28.61 -0.52 0.27
CA PRO A 95 27.90 -1.77 0.54
C PRO A 95 27.23 -1.79 1.93
N GLU A 96 27.71 -0.98 2.88
CA GLU A 96 27.13 -0.84 4.23
C GLU A 96 25.75 -0.21 4.23
N TYR A 97 25.33 0.50 3.20
CA TYR A 97 23.99 1.05 3.05
C TYR A 97 22.92 -0.02 2.88
N PHE A 98 23.32 -1.15 2.31
CA PHE A 98 22.43 -2.24 1.95
C PHE A 98 22.34 -3.31 3.04
N ARG A 99 21.25 -4.06 3.02
CA ARG A 99 21.03 -5.12 3.99
C ARG A 99 22.17 -6.16 3.98
N MET A 100 22.37 -6.78 5.11
CA MET A 100 23.19 -7.98 5.22
C MET A 100 22.26 -9.20 5.24
N THR A 101 22.54 -10.20 4.41
CA THR A 101 21.82 -11.47 4.38
C THR A 101 22.09 -12.29 5.63
N ARG A 102 21.37 -13.39 5.85
CA ARG A 102 21.64 -14.33 6.96
C ARG A 102 23.02 -14.95 6.88
N ASP A 103 23.57 -15.11 5.66
CA ASP A 103 24.89 -15.66 5.42
C ASP A 103 26.02 -14.63 5.63
N GLY A 104 25.69 -13.43 6.10
CA GLY A 104 26.66 -12.39 6.43
C GLY A 104 27.18 -11.59 5.24
N VAL A 105 26.53 -11.67 4.09
CA VAL A 105 26.90 -10.95 2.86
C VAL A 105 26.04 -9.69 2.70
N ARG A 106 26.68 -8.56 2.36
CA ARG A 106 25.94 -7.35 1.94
C ARG A 106 25.39 -7.55 0.54
N SER A 107 24.14 -7.15 0.32
CA SER A 107 23.46 -7.37 -0.96
C SER A 107 22.54 -6.20 -1.32
N PRO A 108 22.58 -5.73 -2.57
CA PRO A 108 21.68 -4.69 -3.08
C PRO A 108 20.37 -5.27 -3.63
N ASP A 109 20.04 -6.51 -3.27
CA ASP A 109 18.89 -7.23 -3.80
C ASP A 109 17.57 -6.69 -3.26
N LEU A 110 17.51 -6.36 -1.96
CA LEU A 110 16.31 -5.95 -1.25
C LEU A 110 16.62 -4.89 -0.19
N ASN A 111 15.71 -3.96 0.05
CA ASN A 111 15.71 -3.02 1.15
C ASN A 111 17.10 -2.39 1.45
N LEU A 112 17.27 -1.86 2.65
CA LEU A 112 18.50 -1.20 3.12
C LEU A 112 18.88 -1.67 4.53
N CYS A 113 20.03 -1.21 5.02
CA CYS A 113 20.42 -1.38 6.41
C CYS A 113 19.86 -0.23 7.26
N PRO A 114 18.84 -0.46 8.11
CA PRO A 114 18.24 0.63 8.90
C PRO A 114 19.12 1.12 10.07
N SER A 115 20.30 0.56 10.26
CA SER A 115 21.31 1.04 11.21
C SER A 115 22.41 1.90 10.56
N CYS A 116 22.27 2.23 9.27
CA CYS A 116 23.15 3.15 8.55
C CYS A 116 22.42 4.49 8.39
N ASP A 117 22.85 5.51 9.09
CA ASP A 117 22.20 6.83 9.08
C ASP A 117 22.29 7.51 7.70
N GLU A 118 23.41 7.34 7.00
CA GLU A 118 23.61 7.89 5.66
C GLU A 118 22.61 7.28 4.66
N ALA A 119 22.40 5.95 4.71
CA ALA A 119 21.41 5.28 3.87
C ALA A 119 19.98 5.76 4.17
N LEU A 120 19.65 5.92 5.46
CA LEU A 120 18.34 6.44 5.89
C LEU A 120 18.12 7.88 5.41
N ASP A 121 19.16 8.72 5.42
CA ASP A 121 19.07 10.10 4.94
C ASP A 121 18.87 10.16 3.41
N ILE A 122 19.58 9.34 2.65
CA ILE A 122 19.40 9.23 1.19
C ILE A 122 17.97 8.80 0.87
N VAL A 123 17.48 7.76 1.53
CA VAL A 123 16.11 7.24 1.34
C VAL A 123 15.06 8.30 1.68
N ALA A 124 15.23 9.02 2.79
CA ALA A 124 14.30 10.05 3.21
C ALA A 124 14.29 11.26 2.24
N GLU A 125 15.44 11.69 1.73
CA GLU A 125 15.51 12.75 0.73
C GLU A 125 14.89 12.33 -0.61
N ASN A 126 15.13 11.09 -1.04
CA ASN A 126 14.53 10.57 -2.27
C ASN A 126 13.01 10.39 -2.10
N ALA A 127 12.52 9.95 -0.94
CA ALA A 127 11.10 9.88 -0.63
C ALA A 127 10.44 11.27 -0.69
N ALA A 128 11.10 12.31 -0.17
CA ALA A 128 10.58 13.68 -0.26
C ALA A 128 10.53 14.21 -1.70
N ARG A 129 11.49 13.83 -2.55
CA ARG A 129 11.45 14.16 -3.98
C ARG A 129 10.33 13.40 -4.70
N LEU A 130 10.19 12.10 -4.43
CA LEU A 130 9.13 11.28 -4.98
C LEU A 130 7.76 11.83 -4.59
N ALA A 131 7.52 12.13 -3.31
CA ALA A 131 6.26 12.68 -2.83
C ALA A 131 5.83 13.94 -3.61
N LYS A 132 6.78 14.83 -3.95
CA LYS A 132 6.52 16.05 -4.74
C LYS A 132 6.19 15.75 -6.22
N SER A 133 6.63 14.63 -6.76
CA SER A 133 6.37 14.24 -8.15
C SER A 133 5.04 13.51 -8.33
N LEU A 134 4.41 13.04 -7.26
CA LEU A 134 3.14 12.32 -7.29
C LEU A 134 1.97 13.27 -7.57
N TYR A 135 1.68 13.47 -8.85
CA TYR A 135 0.68 14.44 -9.32
C TYR A 135 -0.72 14.14 -8.78
N GLY A 136 -1.35 15.14 -8.18
CA GLY A 136 -2.72 15.03 -7.66
C GLY A 136 -2.87 14.15 -6.40
N SER A 137 -1.77 13.69 -5.81
CA SER A 137 -1.78 12.89 -4.59
C SER A 137 -2.42 13.60 -3.40
N THR A 138 -2.98 12.82 -2.50
CA THR A 138 -3.27 13.27 -1.13
C THR A 138 -1.97 13.50 -0.34
N GLU A 139 -2.07 13.98 0.92
CA GLU A 139 -0.91 14.07 1.82
C GLU A 139 -0.67 12.73 2.58
N ARG A 140 -1.34 11.64 2.17
CA ARG A 140 -1.11 10.28 2.65
C ARG A 140 -0.17 9.56 1.69
N PHE A 141 0.92 9.00 2.21
CA PHE A 141 1.95 8.33 1.42
C PHE A 141 2.06 6.86 1.80
N PHE A 142 2.32 6.02 0.78
CA PHE A 142 2.41 4.57 0.90
C PHE A 142 3.71 4.11 0.24
N PHE A 143 4.81 4.29 0.96
CA PHE A 143 6.16 3.93 0.51
C PHE A 143 6.58 2.62 1.18
N TRP A 144 6.14 1.50 0.60
CA TRP A 144 6.37 0.18 1.14
C TRP A 144 7.81 -0.29 0.93
N LEU A 145 8.26 -1.18 1.82
CA LEU A 145 9.50 -1.92 1.62
C LEU A 145 9.35 -2.91 0.44
N ASP A 146 10.48 -3.50 0.00
CA ASP A 146 10.47 -4.44 -1.12
C ASP A 146 9.60 -5.67 -0.81
N ASP A 147 8.84 -6.13 -1.80
CA ASP A 147 7.97 -7.31 -1.73
C ASP A 147 8.81 -8.59 -1.83
N ALA A 148 9.30 -9.04 -0.71
CA ALA A 148 10.09 -10.27 -0.63
C ALA A 148 10.09 -10.88 0.77
N ALA A 149 10.25 -12.19 0.82
CA ALA A 149 10.53 -12.89 2.06
C ALA A 149 11.99 -12.63 2.50
N ASP A 150 12.22 -12.56 3.83
CA ASP A 150 13.53 -12.34 4.44
C ASP A 150 14.25 -11.08 3.95
N GLY A 151 13.49 -9.99 3.75
CA GLY A 151 14.03 -8.70 3.27
C GLY A 151 14.77 -7.88 4.33
N ARG A 152 14.77 -8.28 5.61
CA ARG A 152 15.41 -7.56 6.70
C ARG A 152 16.94 -7.65 6.68
N CYS A 153 17.61 -6.71 7.35
CA CYS A 153 19.05 -6.71 7.54
C CYS A 153 19.45 -7.58 8.73
N HIS A 154 20.49 -8.43 8.57
CA HIS A 154 21.04 -9.32 9.60
C HIS A 154 22.42 -8.88 10.12
N CYS A 155 22.86 -7.63 9.88
CA CYS A 155 24.12 -7.14 10.42
C CYS A 155 24.11 -7.08 11.96
N GLN A 156 25.28 -6.95 12.59
CA GLN A 156 25.45 -6.97 14.04
C GLN A 156 24.52 -5.96 14.77
N LYS A 157 24.26 -4.80 14.16
CA LYS A 157 23.38 -3.78 14.77
C LYS A 157 21.87 -4.08 14.58
N CYS A 158 21.51 -4.79 13.48
CA CYS A 158 20.12 -5.03 13.11
C CYS A 158 19.59 -6.40 13.54
N LYS A 159 20.44 -7.39 13.77
CA LYS A 159 20.05 -8.79 13.98
C LYS A 159 19.02 -9.02 15.09
N GLU A 160 19.03 -8.18 16.11
CA GLU A 160 18.11 -8.25 17.26
C GLU A 160 16.79 -7.48 17.04
N LEU A 161 16.66 -6.79 15.91
CA LEU A 161 15.44 -6.08 15.52
C LEU A 161 14.56 -7.00 14.66
N SER A 162 13.25 -7.01 14.94
CA SER A 162 12.29 -7.68 14.07
C SER A 162 12.23 -7.00 12.69
N ALA A 163 11.62 -7.66 11.70
CA ALA A 163 11.35 -7.03 10.42
C ALA A 163 10.49 -5.76 10.60
N SER A 164 9.53 -5.82 11.50
CA SER A 164 8.64 -4.71 11.87
C SER A 164 9.39 -3.53 12.49
N ASP A 165 10.32 -3.79 13.41
CA ASP A 165 11.17 -2.73 13.98
C ASP A 165 12.04 -2.08 12.92
N GLN A 166 12.62 -2.88 12.01
CA GLN A 166 13.48 -2.39 10.93
C GLN A 166 12.68 -1.52 9.93
N GLN A 167 11.49 -1.96 9.52
CA GLN A 167 10.59 -1.15 8.70
C GLN A 167 10.28 0.19 9.37
N LEU A 168 9.93 0.15 10.64
CA LEU A 168 9.53 1.36 11.37
C LEU A 168 10.70 2.35 11.54
N LEU A 169 11.95 1.90 11.68
CA LEU A 169 13.12 2.78 11.66
C LEU A 169 13.26 3.56 10.34
N ILE A 170 13.02 2.88 9.21
CA ILE A 170 13.07 3.49 7.88
C ILE A 170 11.94 4.52 7.73
N LEU A 171 10.70 4.10 8.06
CA LEU A 171 9.53 4.96 7.94
C LEU A 171 9.62 6.19 8.86
N ASN A 172 10.16 6.05 10.07
CA ASN A 172 10.39 7.16 10.99
C ASN A 172 11.34 8.22 10.39
N ARG A 173 12.39 7.81 9.68
CA ARG A 173 13.28 8.76 9.00
C ARG A 173 12.57 9.44 7.83
N ILE A 174 11.80 8.69 7.05
CA ILE A 174 11.04 9.21 5.91
C ILE A 174 10.01 10.24 6.38
N ILE A 175 9.15 9.91 7.34
CA ILE A 175 8.07 10.83 7.78
C ILE A 175 8.62 12.13 8.38
N LYS A 176 9.70 12.07 9.16
CA LYS A 176 10.39 13.28 9.66
C LYS A 176 10.86 14.18 8.54
N ARG A 177 11.34 13.61 7.44
CA ARG A 177 11.79 14.38 6.29
C ARG A 177 10.61 14.94 5.50
N LEU A 178 9.58 14.14 5.24
CA LEU A 178 8.37 14.56 4.53
C LEU A 178 7.71 15.75 5.21
N ARG A 179 7.54 15.72 6.53
CA ARG A 179 6.86 16.76 7.31
C ARG A 179 7.58 18.09 7.37
N LYS A 180 8.84 18.17 6.95
CA LYS A 180 9.52 19.47 6.75
C LYS A 180 8.95 20.24 5.56
N ASP A 181 8.49 19.54 4.52
CA ASP A 181 7.96 20.13 3.29
C ASP A 181 6.42 20.06 3.24
N ILE A 182 5.83 19.03 3.85
CA ILE A 182 4.40 18.73 3.89
C ILE A 182 4.01 18.48 5.36
N PRO A 183 3.66 19.54 6.12
CA PRO A 183 3.49 19.45 7.58
C PRO A 183 2.46 18.41 8.04
N ASN A 184 1.39 18.15 7.25
CA ASN A 184 0.34 17.19 7.56
C ASN A 184 0.59 15.81 6.93
N ALA A 185 1.75 15.57 6.33
CA ALA A 185 2.06 14.29 5.73
C ALA A 185 1.84 13.14 6.71
N SER A 186 1.21 12.08 6.22
CA SER A 186 1.12 10.79 6.91
C SER A 186 1.70 9.69 6.04
N LEU A 187 2.20 8.62 6.68
CA LEU A 187 2.93 7.56 6.00
C LEU A 187 2.47 6.20 6.51
N ALA A 188 2.10 5.31 5.59
CA ALA A 188 1.63 3.99 5.90
C ALA A 188 2.75 3.08 6.43
N TYR A 189 2.49 2.40 7.55
CA TYR A 189 3.20 1.21 7.96
C TYR A 189 2.46 0.00 7.41
N LEU A 190 3.03 -0.66 6.40
CA LEU A 190 2.43 -1.87 5.81
C LEU A 190 2.70 -3.08 6.71
N ALA A 191 1.65 -3.55 7.40
CA ALA A 191 1.66 -4.82 8.13
C ALA A 191 1.35 -5.97 7.14
N TYR A 192 2.40 -6.59 6.62
CA TYR A 192 2.36 -7.55 5.53
C TYR A 192 3.47 -8.60 5.70
N MET A 193 3.20 -9.86 5.38
CA MET A 193 4.20 -10.93 5.40
C MET A 193 5.03 -10.96 6.69
N GLU A 194 6.30 -10.55 6.65
CA GLU A 194 7.21 -10.56 7.80
C GLU A 194 7.02 -9.39 8.76
N THR A 195 6.31 -8.37 8.34
CA THR A 195 6.00 -7.17 9.16
C THR A 195 4.58 -7.19 9.72
N ILE A 196 3.88 -8.34 9.64
CA ILE A 196 2.50 -8.52 10.12
C ILE A 196 2.38 -8.45 11.65
N GLU A 197 3.45 -8.77 12.39
CA GLU A 197 3.50 -8.62 13.83
C GLU A 197 3.90 -7.18 14.21
N PRO A 198 3.32 -6.60 15.27
CA PRO A 198 3.67 -5.23 15.66
C PRO A 198 5.15 -5.10 16.06
N PRO A 199 5.77 -3.92 15.82
CA PRO A 199 7.10 -3.61 16.33
C PRO A 199 7.19 -3.75 17.85
N THR A 200 8.36 -4.16 18.38
CA THR A 200 8.54 -4.40 19.80
C THR A 200 9.51 -3.43 20.46
N ARG A 201 10.44 -2.85 19.72
CA ARG A 201 11.52 -1.99 20.22
C ARG A 201 11.45 -0.56 19.70
N VAL A 202 10.85 -0.35 18.54
CA VAL A 202 10.76 0.95 17.87
C VAL A 202 9.33 1.48 18.00
N LYS A 203 9.17 2.77 18.27
CA LYS A 203 7.86 3.45 18.33
C LYS A 203 7.66 4.28 17.07
N PRO A 204 6.41 4.42 16.58
CA PRO A 204 6.11 5.24 15.42
C PRO A 204 6.29 6.74 15.75
N GLU A 205 6.85 7.47 14.82
CA GLU A 205 6.79 8.93 14.81
C GLU A 205 5.37 9.39 14.45
N GLU A 206 5.05 10.62 14.84
CA GLU A 206 3.76 11.23 14.52
C GLU A 206 3.52 11.25 13.00
N GLY A 207 2.33 10.82 12.58
CA GLY A 207 1.93 10.73 11.17
C GLY A 207 2.14 9.34 10.57
N ILE A 208 2.70 8.37 11.29
CA ILE A 208 2.70 6.97 10.83
C ILE A 208 1.38 6.31 11.22
N PHE A 209 0.70 5.70 10.28
CA PHE A 209 -0.56 4.97 10.47
C PHE A 209 -0.45 3.52 10.00
N LEU A 210 -1.33 2.66 10.52
CA LEU A 210 -1.40 1.25 10.14
C LEU A 210 -2.03 1.09 8.75
N GLU A 211 -1.38 0.30 7.89
CA GLU A 211 -1.98 -0.34 6.73
C GLU A 211 -1.85 -1.85 6.89
N TYR A 212 -2.97 -2.53 7.08
CA TYR A 212 -3.01 -3.97 7.34
C TYR A 212 -3.38 -4.74 6.09
N ALA A 213 -2.50 -5.63 5.61
CA ALA A 213 -2.66 -6.40 4.39
C ALA A 213 -2.53 -7.92 4.65
N PRO A 214 -3.64 -8.66 4.85
CA PRO A 214 -3.62 -10.08 5.23
C PRO A 214 -3.38 -11.02 4.05
N PHE A 215 -2.22 -10.96 3.41
CA PHE A 215 -1.90 -11.72 2.20
C PHE A 215 -1.98 -13.24 2.37
N LYS A 216 -1.57 -13.77 3.55
CA LYS A 216 -1.52 -15.23 3.81
C LYS A 216 -2.84 -15.76 4.40
N ARG A 217 -3.96 -15.47 3.75
CA ARG A 217 -5.29 -15.93 4.16
C ARG A 217 -5.95 -16.82 3.10
N ASP A 218 -7.00 -17.50 3.48
CA ASP A 218 -7.92 -18.15 2.54
C ASP A 218 -8.96 -17.12 2.08
N PHE A 219 -8.84 -16.61 0.85
CA PHE A 219 -9.72 -15.59 0.29
C PHE A 219 -11.16 -16.07 0.00
N HIS A 220 -11.45 -17.35 0.21
CA HIS A 220 -12.80 -17.94 0.14
C HIS A 220 -13.46 -18.08 1.52
N LYS A 221 -12.85 -17.53 2.57
CA LYS A 221 -13.36 -17.54 3.93
C LYS A 221 -13.31 -16.15 4.57
N PRO A 222 -14.29 -15.80 5.43
CA PRO A 222 -14.23 -14.56 6.18
C PRO A 222 -12.95 -14.44 7.01
N LEU A 223 -12.34 -13.26 7.01
CA LEU A 223 -11.11 -12.97 7.74
C LEU A 223 -11.27 -13.19 9.26
N SER A 224 -12.46 -12.94 9.80
CA SER A 224 -12.74 -13.13 11.24
C SER A 224 -12.46 -14.55 11.74
N GLY A 225 -12.49 -15.55 10.85
CA GLY A 225 -12.15 -16.95 11.15
C GLY A 225 -10.75 -17.37 10.69
N ASP A 226 -9.98 -16.47 10.09
CA ASP A 226 -8.64 -16.76 9.56
C ASP A 226 -7.54 -16.48 10.60
N LEU A 227 -6.41 -17.19 10.49
CA LEU A 227 -5.26 -17.02 11.39
C LEU A 227 -4.64 -15.62 11.29
N GLN A 228 -4.81 -14.91 10.17
CA GLN A 228 -4.31 -13.56 10.01
C GLN A 228 -5.04 -12.56 10.93
N SER A 229 -6.31 -12.79 11.26
CA SER A 229 -7.12 -11.89 12.10
C SER A 229 -6.53 -11.64 13.49
N LYS A 230 -5.76 -12.58 14.04
CA LYS A 230 -5.13 -12.47 15.35
C LYS A 230 -4.14 -11.29 15.49
N PHE A 231 -3.61 -10.81 14.37
CA PHE A 231 -2.63 -9.71 14.37
C PHE A 231 -3.28 -8.33 14.41
N ILE A 232 -4.58 -8.22 14.07
CA ILE A 232 -5.25 -6.93 13.91
C ILE A 232 -5.30 -6.15 15.22
N VAL A 233 -5.84 -6.75 16.28
CA VAL A 233 -6.00 -6.05 17.57
C VAL A 233 -4.64 -5.58 18.12
N PRO A 234 -3.59 -6.41 18.19
CA PRO A 234 -2.26 -5.94 18.62
C PRO A 234 -1.69 -4.80 17.75
N LEU A 235 -1.97 -4.78 16.43
CA LEU A 235 -1.53 -3.71 15.55
C LEU A 235 -2.33 -2.42 15.79
N LEU A 236 -3.65 -2.51 15.97
CA LEU A 236 -4.51 -1.37 16.29
C LEU A 236 -4.17 -0.78 17.68
N ASP A 237 -3.84 -1.63 18.66
CA ASP A 237 -3.38 -1.18 19.98
C ASP A 237 -2.03 -0.43 19.88
N PHE A 238 -1.19 -0.80 18.93
CA PHE A 238 0.13 -0.19 18.74
C PHE A 238 0.10 1.12 17.95
N PHE A 239 -0.64 1.16 16.82
CA PHE A 239 -0.69 2.31 15.91
C PHE A 239 -1.91 3.23 16.13
N GLY A 240 -2.98 2.74 16.74
CA GLY A 240 -4.29 3.37 16.79
C GLY A 240 -5.18 2.97 15.61
N ALA A 241 -6.50 3.13 15.81
CA ALA A 241 -7.51 2.80 14.80
C ALA A 241 -7.94 4.00 13.94
N ASP A 242 -7.73 5.22 14.42
CA ASP A 242 -8.35 6.43 13.87
C ASP A 242 -7.99 6.70 12.38
N ASP A 243 -6.78 6.29 11.94
CA ASP A 243 -6.28 6.43 10.57
C ASP A 243 -5.96 5.07 9.91
N ALA A 244 -6.29 3.97 10.60
CA ALA A 244 -5.95 2.63 10.13
C ALA A 244 -6.68 2.29 8.83
N LYS A 245 -5.91 1.74 7.88
CA LYS A 245 -6.38 1.22 6.60
C LYS A 245 -6.28 -0.31 6.60
N ALA A 246 -7.34 -0.97 6.16
CA ALA A 246 -7.30 -2.36 5.73
C ALA A 246 -7.10 -2.39 4.21
N LEU A 247 -6.14 -3.18 3.73
CA LEU A 247 -5.88 -3.39 2.30
C LEU A 247 -6.04 -4.88 2.01
N ASP A 248 -7.12 -5.26 1.33
CA ASP A 248 -7.43 -6.67 1.06
C ASP A 248 -7.34 -7.01 -0.45
N TYR A 249 -7.66 -8.22 -0.83
CA TYR A 249 -7.35 -8.80 -2.15
C TYR A 249 -8.58 -9.36 -2.86
N TRP A 250 -9.81 -8.99 -2.47
CA TRP A 250 -11.05 -9.58 -3.03
C TRP A 250 -11.19 -9.40 -4.54
N TYR A 251 -10.63 -8.33 -5.10
CA TYR A 251 -10.64 -8.01 -6.53
C TYR A 251 -9.26 -8.16 -7.19
N ASP A 252 -8.25 -8.72 -6.51
CA ASP A 252 -6.91 -8.86 -7.07
C ASP A 252 -6.83 -9.99 -8.10
N ASN A 253 -7.25 -9.71 -9.34
CA ASN A 253 -7.13 -10.69 -10.40
C ASN A 253 -5.67 -10.95 -10.82
N SER A 254 -4.73 -10.12 -10.44
CA SER A 254 -3.30 -10.43 -10.63
C SER A 254 -2.88 -11.62 -9.78
N LEU A 255 -3.30 -11.67 -8.52
CA LEU A 255 -3.11 -12.80 -7.61
C LEU A 255 -3.82 -14.07 -8.12
N PHE A 256 -5.10 -13.96 -8.49
CA PHE A 256 -5.89 -15.10 -8.97
C PHE A 256 -5.41 -15.61 -10.32
N SER A 257 -4.83 -14.75 -11.16
CA SER A 257 -4.12 -15.10 -12.41
C SER A 257 -2.67 -15.55 -12.17
N ARG A 258 -2.21 -15.67 -10.92
CA ARG A 258 -0.83 -16.02 -10.54
C ARG A 258 0.21 -15.11 -11.21
N TRP A 259 -0.10 -13.81 -11.26
CA TRP A 259 0.72 -12.74 -11.88
C TRP A 259 1.09 -13.01 -13.34
N LYS A 260 0.24 -13.74 -14.08
CA LYS A 260 0.46 -14.06 -15.50
C LYS A 260 -0.63 -13.46 -16.37
N LYS A 261 -0.23 -12.87 -17.51
CA LYS A 261 -1.14 -12.47 -18.58
C LYS A 261 -1.18 -13.53 -19.69
N PRO A 262 -2.31 -13.72 -20.39
CA PRO A 262 -3.56 -12.98 -20.20
C PRO A 262 -4.23 -13.30 -18.84
N PRO A 263 -5.01 -12.35 -18.30
CA PRO A 263 -5.71 -12.56 -17.04
C PRO A 263 -6.75 -13.68 -17.15
N GLN A 264 -7.02 -14.34 -16.03
CA GLN A 264 -8.06 -15.39 -15.96
C GLN A 264 -9.44 -14.75 -15.72
N PRO A 265 -10.56 -15.49 -16.05
CA PRO A 265 -11.89 -15.06 -15.64
C PRO A 265 -11.93 -14.84 -14.12
N PHE A 266 -12.60 -13.79 -13.69
CA PHE A 266 -12.65 -13.36 -12.30
C PHE A 266 -14.08 -13.28 -11.79
N SER A 267 -14.28 -13.66 -10.53
CA SER A 267 -15.51 -13.40 -9.78
C SER A 267 -15.19 -13.18 -8.31
N VAL A 268 -15.82 -12.18 -7.70
CA VAL A 268 -15.66 -11.91 -6.27
C VAL A 268 -16.51 -12.90 -5.44
N ASP A 269 -16.00 -13.31 -4.28
CA ASP A 269 -16.80 -13.96 -3.25
C ASP A 269 -17.54 -12.91 -2.44
N ARG A 270 -18.79 -12.67 -2.81
CA ARG A 270 -19.62 -11.62 -2.26
C ARG A 270 -19.82 -11.75 -0.75
N ASP A 271 -20.07 -12.96 -0.26
CA ASP A 271 -20.37 -13.19 1.16
C ASP A 271 -19.14 -12.95 2.02
N VAL A 272 -17.95 -13.33 1.54
CA VAL A 272 -16.67 -13.03 2.18
C VAL A 272 -16.42 -11.53 2.18
N LEU A 273 -16.56 -10.86 1.05
CA LEU A 273 -16.38 -9.41 0.94
C LEU A 273 -17.24 -8.64 1.96
N PHE A 274 -18.55 -8.91 2.02
CA PHE A 274 -19.46 -8.23 2.94
C PHE A 274 -19.15 -8.54 4.40
N SER A 275 -18.82 -9.79 4.73
CA SER A 275 -18.42 -10.19 6.08
C SER A 275 -17.15 -9.47 6.54
N ASP A 276 -16.15 -9.34 5.65
CA ASP A 276 -14.88 -8.72 5.96
C ASP A 276 -15.01 -7.19 6.11
N PHE A 277 -15.82 -6.54 5.28
CA PHE A 277 -16.15 -5.10 5.46
C PHE A 277 -16.77 -4.85 6.83
N GLU A 278 -17.75 -5.66 7.25
CA GLU A 278 -18.38 -5.55 8.57
C GLU A 278 -17.36 -5.80 9.69
N TYR A 279 -16.47 -6.77 9.51
CA TYR A 279 -15.44 -7.11 10.48
C TYR A 279 -14.42 -5.99 10.65
N TYR A 280 -13.82 -5.47 9.57
CA TYR A 280 -12.90 -4.34 9.64
C TYR A 280 -13.54 -3.12 10.28
N ARG A 281 -14.77 -2.78 9.88
CA ARG A 281 -15.48 -1.66 10.48
C ARG A 281 -15.76 -1.85 11.96
N SER A 282 -16.10 -3.06 12.40
CA SER A 282 -16.34 -3.38 13.81
C SER A 282 -15.08 -3.21 14.68
N LEU A 283 -13.90 -3.36 14.09
CA LEU A 283 -12.60 -3.17 14.74
C LEU A 283 -12.12 -1.70 14.71
N GLY A 284 -12.83 -0.81 14.01
CA GLY A 284 -12.55 0.62 14.00
C GLY A 284 -11.70 1.11 12.82
N PHE A 285 -11.46 0.28 11.80
CA PHE A 285 -10.83 0.76 10.57
C PHE A 285 -11.66 1.88 9.94
N SER A 286 -10.98 2.95 9.56
CA SER A 286 -11.59 4.12 8.90
C SER A 286 -11.37 4.14 7.40
N ASP A 287 -10.59 3.21 6.87
CA ASP A 287 -10.29 3.07 5.44
C ASP A 287 -10.23 1.59 5.06
N ILE A 288 -10.90 1.22 3.95
CA ILE A 288 -10.94 -0.16 3.45
C ILE A 288 -10.62 -0.15 1.97
N GLY A 289 -9.40 -0.55 1.64
CA GLY A 289 -8.90 -0.67 0.28
C GLY A 289 -8.88 -2.12 -0.23
N CYS A 290 -8.86 -2.27 -1.54
CA CYS A 290 -8.70 -3.56 -2.19
C CYS A 290 -7.90 -3.44 -3.48
N PHE A 291 -6.97 -4.37 -3.70
CA PHE A 291 -6.39 -4.54 -5.03
C PHE A 291 -7.46 -4.92 -6.04
N ALA A 292 -7.41 -4.29 -7.22
CA ALA A 292 -8.26 -4.56 -8.38
C ALA A 292 -7.42 -4.61 -9.67
N CYS A 293 -6.23 -5.21 -9.55
CA CYS A 293 -5.26 -5.32 -10.63
C CYS A 293 -5.61 -6.45 -11.61
N PHE A 294 -5.17 -6.36 -12.87
CA PHE A 294 -5.49 -7.27 -13.98
C PHE A 294 -6.99 -7.27 -14.35
N LEU A 295 -7.64 -6.14 -14.14
CA LEU A 295 -9.01 -5.86 -14.52
C LEU A 295 -9.10 -4.67 -15.49
N GLY A 296 -8.05 -4.42 -16.28
CA GLY A 296 -7.97 -3.38 -17.28
C GLY A 296 -8.61 -3.76 -18.63
N GLU A 297 -8.29 -3.00 -19.67
CA GLU A 297 -8.84 -3.19 -21.03
C GLU A 297 -8.55 -4.59 -21.61
N ASP A 298 -7.42 -5.19 -21.28
CA ASP A 298 -7.07 -6.55 -21.71
C ASP A 298 -7.97 -7.63 -21.08
N TYR A 299 -8.40 -7.43 -19.84
CA TYR A 299 -9.41 -8.26 -19.19
C TYR A 299 -10.77 -8.08 -19.86
N GLU A 300 -11.19 -6.82 -20.03
CA GLU A 300 -12.50 -6.49 -20.59
C GLU A 300 -12.66 -6.96 -22.05
N ALA A 301 -11.58 -6.94 -22.83
CA ALA A 301 -11.58 -7.49 -24.20
C ALA A 301 -11.84 -9.00 -24.25
N LEU A 302 -11.52 -9.74 -23.19
CA LEU A 302 -11.70 -11.19 -23.11
C LEU A 302 -13.03 -11.59 -22.46
N TYR A 303 -13.47 -10.84 -21.44
CA TYR A 303 -14.53 -11.28 -20.53
C TYR A 303 -15.68 -10.28 -20.38
N GLY A 304 -15.59 -9.11 -21.00
CA GLY A 304 -16.57 -8.04 -20.85
C GLY A 304 -16.28 -7.12 -19.65
N ASP A 305 -17.22 -6.23 -19.39
CA ASP A 305 -17.05 -5.16 -18.40
C ASP A 305 -16.80 -5.70 -16.99
N VAL A 306 -15.88 -5.05 -16.28
CA VAL A 306 -15.59 -5.35 -14.87
C VAL A 306 -16.73 -4.82 -13.99
N ASP A 307 -17.28 -5.66 -13.15
CA ASP A 307 -18.32 -5.32 -12.19
C ASP A 307 -17.72 -5.11 -10.78
N ILE A 308 -17.84 -3.88 -10.25
CA ILE A 308 -17.45 -3.53 -8.87
C ILE A 308 -18.66 -3.25 -7.98
N SER A 309 -19.86 -3.61 -8.42
CA SER A 309 -21.12 -3.29 -7.71
C SER A 309 -21.17 -3.88 -6.30
N ASP A 310 -20.60 -5.06 -6.08
CA ASP A 310 -20.54 -5.69 -4.76
C ASP A 310 -19.62 -4.91 -3.80
N PHE A 311 -18.46 -4.42 -4.25
CA PHE A 311 -17.59 -3.57 -3.45
C PHE A 311 -18.28 -2.24 -3.09
N SER A 312 -18.86 -1.60 -4.08
CA SER A 312 -19.66 -0.38 -3.91
C SER A 312 -20.82 -0.59 -2.93
N ALA A 313 -21.58 -1.70 -3.06
CA ALA A 313 -22.68 -2.02 -2.17
C ALA A 313 -22.23 -2.28 -0.72
N ALA A 314 -21.09 -2.98 -0.53
CA ALA A 314 -20.53 -3.23 0.79
C ALA A 314 -20.11 -1.91 1.46
N PHE A 315 -19.40 -1.05 0.75
CA PHE A 315 -19.00 0.28 1.22
C PHE A 315 -20.21 1.15 1.58
N ASN A 316 -21.16 1.34 0.64
CA ASN A 316 -22.34 2.17 0.84
C ASN A 316 -23.24 1.66 1.99
N LYS A 317 -23.28 0.35 2.26
CA LYS A 317 -23.96 -0.23 3.41
C LYS A 317 -23.35 0.23 4.73
N MET A 318 -22.02 0.33 4.80
CA MET A 318 -21.31 0.77 6.01
C MET A 318 -21.51 2.28 6.25
N VAL A 319 -21.38 3.10 5.20
CA VAL A 319 -21.62 4.55 5.29
C VAL A 319 -23.03 4.86 5.84
N LYS A 320 -24.07 4.17 5.35
CA LYS A 320 -25.45 4.34 5.83
C LYS A 320 -25.70 3.94 7.28
N ARG A 321 -24.86 3.09 7.87
CA ARG A 321 -24.95 2.69 9.28
C ARG A 321 -24.33 3.72 10.22
N ASP A 322 -23.42 4.55 9.71
CA ASP A 322 -22.70 5.56 10.47
C ASP A 322 -23.45 6.92 10.50
N THR A 323 -24.44 7.11 9.62
CA THR A 323 -25.35 8.26 9.57
C THR A 323 -26.63 7.99 10.36
#